data_a6d0ff0d0dff94c44be7ee393f9dd1c4
#
_entry.id   a6d0ff0d0dff94c44be7ee393f9dd1c4
#
_cell.length_a   1.000
_cell.length_b   1.000
_cell.length_c   1.000
_cell.angle_alpha   90.00
_cell.angle_beta   90.00
_cell.angle_gamma   90.00
#
_symmetry.space_group_name_H-M   'P 1'
#
loop_
_entity.id
_entity.type
_entity.pdbx_description
1 polymer ?
#
loop_
_entity_poly.entity_id
_entity_poly.type
_entity_poly.pdbx_seq_one_letter_code
_entity_poly.pdbx_strand_id
1 'polypeptide(L)'
;MAAKKYQVIAGAFKDENNAETRVKQLQKLGYKNAFVLGMNARGLYQVSYGGFDSMDEAKLQQKEVQNSKEEKKLDGGWILTQP
;
A
#
# COMPACT_ATOMS: atom_id res chain seq x y z
N MET A 1 -0.94 17.73 3.13
CA MET A 1 0.45 17.34 2.79
C MET A 1 0.47 16.48 1.54
N ALA A 2 1.43 16.71 0.66
CA ALA A 2 1.56 15.90 -0.53
C ALA A 2 1.99 14.48 -0.18
N ALA A 3 1.46 13.49 -0.90
CA ALA A 3 1.89 12.12 -0.73
C ALA A 3 3.35 11.95 -1.20
N LYS A 4 4.04 10.98 -0.62
CA LYS A 4 5.39 10.65 -1.04
C LYS A 4 5.38 10.15 -2.49
N LYS A 5 6.47 10.36 -3.20
CA LYS A 5 6.55 10.04 -4.62
C LYS A 5 6.37 8.55 -4.92
N TYR A 6 6.93 7.68 -4.09
CA TYR A 6 6.89 6.24 -4.29
C TYR A 6 6.02 5.61 -3.21
N GLN A 7 4.97 4.91 -3.65
CA GLN A 7 4.04 4.22 -2.74
C GLN A 7 4.10 2.73 -3.00
N VAL A 8 4.17 1.94 -1.93
CA VAL A 8 4.08 0.49 -2.05
C VAL A 8 2.62 0.11 -1.84
N ILE A 9 1.98 -0.37 -2.90
CA ILE A 9 0.53 -0.59 -2.90
C ILE A 9 0.18 -1.98 -2.40
N ALA A 10 -0.75 -2.02 -1.45
CA ALA A 10 -1.24 -3.28 -0.85
C ALA A 10 -2.44 -3.85 -1.59
N GLY A 11 -3.17 -3.01 -2.30
CA GLY A 11 -4.35 -3.47 -3.02
C GLY A 11 -5.18 -2.30 -3.51
N ALA A 12 -6.25 -2.61 -4.26
CA ALA A 12 -7.18 -1.61 -4.76
C ALA A 12 -8.59 -2.17 -4.65
N PHE A 13 -9.52 -1.34 -4.17
CA PHE A 13 -10.88 -1.77 -3.84
C PHE A 13 -11.91 -0.80 -4.40
N LYS A 14 -13.04 -1.33 -4.84
CA LYS A 14 -14.15 -0.49 -5.31
C LYS A 14 -14.86 0.22 -4.15
N ASP A 15 -14.84 -0.39 -2.98
CA ASP A 15 -15.54 0.08 -1.80
C ASP A 15 -14.53 0.65 -0.80
N GLU A 16 -14.76 1.89 -0.38
CA GLU A 16 -13.89 2.56 0.59
C GLU A 16 -13.81 1.79 1.92
N ASN A 17 -14.94 1.22 2.36
CA ASN A 17 -14.96 0.44 3.60
C ASN A 17 -14.03 -0.77 3.53
N ASN A 18 -13.96 -1.41 2.37
CA ASN A 18 -13.05 -2.54 2.17
C ASN A 18 -11.59 -2.08 2.20
N ALA A 19 -11.31 -0.92 1.64
CA ALA A 19 -9.96 -0.34 1.69
C ALA A 19 -9.55 -0.03 3.12
N GLU A 20 -10.46 0.57 3.91
CA GLU A 20 -10.18 0.87 5.32
C GLU A 20 -9.98 -0.40 6.15
N THR A 21 -10.75 -1.45 5.87
CA THR A 21 -10.58 -2.74 6.53
C THR A 21 -9.18 -3.30 6.25
N ARG A 22 -8.73 -3.19 5.01
CA ARG A 22 -7.38 -3.63 4.65
C ARG A 22 -6.32 -2.86 5.42
N VAL A 23 -6.49 -1.54 5.55
CA VAL A 23 -5.55 -0.72 6.33
C VAL A 23 -5.45 -1.23 7.76
N LYS A 24 -6.58 -1.51 8.39
CA LYS A 24 -6.59 -2.03 9.76
C LYS A 24 -5.88 -3.38 9.86
N GLN A 25 -6.08 -4.26 8.88
CA GLN A 25 -5.40 -5.56 8.85
C GLN A 25 -3.89 -5.38 8.76
N LEU A 26 -3.45 -4.47 7.88
CA LEU A 26 -2.02 -4.21 7.70
C LEU A 26 -1.40 -3.61 8.95
N GLN A 27 -2.11 -2.71 9.62
CA GLN A 27 -1.61 -2.11 10.86
C GLN A 27 -1.44 -3.17 11.94
N LYS A 28 -2.33 -4.15 12.01
CA LYS A 28 -2.22 -5.28 12.95
C LYS A 28 -1.01 -6.16 12.64
N LEU A 29 -0.65 -6.25 11.35
CA LEU A 29 0.53 -7.03 10.93
C LEU A 29 1.85 -6.27 11.15
N GLY A 30 1.78 -5.03 11.62
CA GLY A 30 2.96 -4.24 11.91
C GLY A 30 3.26 -3.12 10.91
N TYR A 31 2.46 -2.99 9.85
CA TYR A 31 2.64 -1.91 8.87
C TYR A 31 1.93 -0.65 9.35
N LYS A 32 2.55 0.03 10.32
CA LYS A 32 1.93 1.15 11.02
C LYS A 32 1.64 2.36 10.14
N ASN A 33 2.34 2.48 9.03
CA ASN A 33 2.19 3.59 8.11
C ASN A 33 1.18 3.31 6.98
N ALA A 34 0.48 2.17 7.03
CA ALA A 34 -0.53 1.83 6.03
C ALA A 34 -1.68 2.84 6.08
N PHE A 35 -2.17 3.22 4.90
CA PHE A 35 -3.26 4.18 4.78
C PHE A 35 -3.97 4.04 3.44
N VAL A 36 -5.17 4.62 3.34
CA VAL A 36 -5.88 4.69 2.06
C VAL A 36 -5.31 5.86 1.27
N LEU A 37 -4.66 5.55 0.16
CA LEU A 37 -4.02 6.55 -0.70
C LEU A 37 -5.06 7.42 -1.42
N GLY A 38 -6.18 6.82 -1.81
CA GLY A 38 -7.25 7.51 -2.51
C GLY A 38 -7.70 6.76 -3.73
N MET A 39 -8.66 7.35 -4.45
CA MET A 39 -9.22 6.73 -5.65
C MET A 39 -8.32 6.96 -6.85
N ASN A 40 -8.06 5.91 -7.63
CA ASN A 40 -7.30 6.03 -8.86
C ASN A 40 -8.22 6.30 -10.06
N ALA A 41 -7.64 6.39 -11.26
CA ALA A 41 -8.37 6.68 -12.49
C ALA A 41 -9.40 5.60 -12.85
N ARG A 42 -9.26 4.39 -12.30
CA ARG A 42 -10.19 3.28 -12.54
C ARG A 42 -11.35 3.27 -11.56
N GLY A 43 -11.40 4.23 -10.65
CA GLY A 43 -12.45 4.28 -9.63
C GLY A 43 -12.22 3.32 -8.47
N LEU A 44 -10.98 2.94 -8.22
CA LEU A 44 -10.63 2.04 -7.13
C LEU A 44 -9.86 2.77 -6.05
N TYR A 45 -10.19 2.49 -4.79
CA TYR A 45 -9.47 3.02 -3.63
C TYR A 45 -8.22 2.20 -3.42
N GLN A 46 -7.06 2.83 -3.56
CA GLN A 46 -5.78 2.17 -3.36
C GLN A 46 -5.34 2.25 -1.92
N VAL A 47 -4.78 1.13 -1.42
CA VAL A 47 -4.22 1.06 -0.07
C VAL A 47 -2.72 0.96 -0.19
N SER A 48 -2.01 1.79 0.58
CA SER A 48 -0.55 1.82 0.58
C SER A 48 0.00 1.28 1.90
N TYR A 49 1.10 0.51 1.83
CA TYR A 49 1.87 0.15 3.02
C TYR A 49 2.61 1.35 3.60
N GLY A 50 2.92 2.32 2.76
CA GLY A 50 3.63 3.53 3.14
C GLY A 50 4.24 4.20 1.93
N GLY A 51 4.60 5.47 2.10
CA GLY A 51 5.24 6.26 1.05
C GLY A 51 6.72 6.47 1.34
N PHE A 52 7.50 6.61 0.28
CA PHE A 52 8.94 6.78 0.36
C PHE A 52 9.41 7.86 -0.60
N ASP A 53 10.50 8.52 -0.23
CA ASP A 53 11.09 9.57 -1.07
C ASP A 53 11.99 9.02 -2.16
N SER A 54 12.47 7.78 -1.99
CA SER A 54 13.36 7.16 -2.96
C SER A 54 12.83 5.79 -3.39
N MET A 55 13.17 5.42 -4.62
CA MET A 55 12.80 4.11 -5.16
C MET A 55 13.49 2.98 -4.38
N ASP A 56 14.71 3.19 -3.91
CA ASP A 56 15.44 2.18 -3.16
C ASP A 56 14.73 1.81 -1.87
N GLU A 57 14.23 2.82 -1.13
CA GLU A 57 13.46 2.57 0.09
C GLU A 57 12.16 1.83 -0.21
N ALA A 58 11.47 2.23 -1.28
CA ALA A 58 10.23 1.57 -1.69
C ALA A 58 10.47 0.11 -2.06
N LYS A 59 11.58 -0.18 -2.75
CA LYS A 59 11.94 -1.54 -3.11
C LYS A 59 12.25 -2.40 -1.90
N LEU A 60 12.86 -1.82 -0.87
CA LEU A 60 13.11 -2.54 0.38
C LEU A 60 11.80 -2.94 1.04
N GLN A 61 10.85 -2.01 1.12
CA GLN A 61 9.54 -2.31 1.67
C GLN A 61 8.81 -3.37 0.83
N GLN A 62 8.88 -3.25 -0.49
CA GLN A 62 8.27 -4.23 -1.39
C GLN A 62 8.83 -5.63 -1.14
N LYS A 63 10.13 -5.72 -0.97
CA LYS A 63 10.79 -7.00 -0.71
C LYS A 63 10.34 -7.61 0.61
N GLU A 64 10.24 -6.80 1.67
CA GLU A 64 9.74 -7.25 2.96
C GLU A 64 8.32 -7.79 2.84
N VAL A 65 7.45 -7.08 2.14
CA VAL A 65 6.07 -7.47 1.94
C VAL A 65 6.00 -8.79 1.17
N GLN A 66 6.76 -8.93 0.10
CA GLN A 66 6.74 -10.13 -0.72
C GLN A 66 7.29 -11.36 0.02
N ASN A 67 8.14 -11.14 1.01
CA ASN A 67 8.68 -12.22 1.83
C ASN A 67 7.79 -12.58 3.02
N SER A 68 6.78 -11.79 3.31
CA SER A 68 5.86 -12.04 4.41
C SER A 68 4.88 -13.16 4.04
N LYS A 69 4.72 -14.14 4.93
CA LYS A 69 3.79 -15.24 4.71
C LYS A 69 2.34 -14.76 4.64
N GLU A 70 2.00 -13.78 5.47
CA GLU A 70 0.66 -13.20 5.49
C GLU A 70 0.37 -12.48 4.18
N GLU A 71 1.34 -11.75 3.66
CA GLU A 71 1.17 -10.95 2.45
C GLU A 71 1.02 -11.77 1.18
N LYS A 72 1.54 -12.98 1.14
CA LYS A 72 1.33 -13.87 0.00
C LYS A 72 -0.15 -14.19 -0.23
N LYS A 73 -0.95 -14.08 0.83
CA LYS A 73 -2.39 -14.33 0.76
C LYS A 73 -3.18 -13.08 0.38
N LEU A 74 -2.54 -11.91 0.38
CA LEU A 74 -3.24 -10.64 0.29
C LEU A 74 -3.09 -9.91 -1.03
N ASP A 75 -2.37 -10.44 -1.99
CA ASP A 75 -2.23 -9.83 -3.32
C ASP A 75 -1.84 -8.35 -3.27
N GLY A 76 -0.58 -8.06 -3.15
CA GLY A 76 -0.13 -6.68 -3.11
C GLY A 76 1.36 -6.57 -3.37
N GLY A 77 1.90 -5.37 -3.13
CA GLY A 77 3.33 -5.16 -3.16
C GLY A 77 3.90 -4.66 -4.46
N TRP A 78 3.13 -3.89 -5.24
CA TRP A 78 3.72 -3.18 -6.38
C TRP A 78 4.01 -1.73 -6.00
N ILE A 79 4.95 -1.11 -6.72
CA ILE A 79 5.34 0.26 -6.46
C ILE A 79 4.63 1.18 -7.44
N LEU A 80 3.92 2.18 -6.88
CA LEU A 80 3.28 3.24 -7.66
C LEU A 80 4.15 4.49 -7.57
N THR A 81 4.57 5.02 -8.72
CA THR A 81 5.31 6.27 -8.78
C THR A 81 4.31 7.40 -9.04
N GLN A 82 4.29 8.39 -8.16
CA GLN A 82 3.41 9.54 -8.31
C GLN A 82 4.16 10.70 -8.97
N PRO A 83 3.45 11.50 -9.79
CA PRO A 83 4.07 12.66 -10.43
C PRO A 83 4.49 13.74 -9.43
#